data_070fb6794af0d95b9cf6db24c0d7ae1f
#
_entry.id   070fb6794af0d95b9cf6db24c0d7ae1f
#
_cell.length_a   1.000
_cell.length_b   1.000
_cell.length_c   1.000
_cell.angle_alpha   90.00
_cell.angle_beta   90.00
_cell.angle_gamma   90.00
#
_symmetry.space_group_name_H-M   'P 1'
#
loop_
_entity.id
_entity.type
_entity.pdbx_description
1 polymer ?
#
loop_
_entity_poly.entity_id
_entity_poly.type
_entity_poly.pdbx_seq_one_letter_code
_entity_poly.pdbx_strand_id
1 'polypeptide(L)'
;MDYNSSINNTINILIVDDIPANLKVLGEILKSDGFRVRPVPSGKLALQVIEKEKPDLILLDIMMPEMDGYEVCRRIKTNPLFSEIPIIFISALNETDDVVKALKAGGVDYVTKPFQAEEVLARVHTHIKLYLQSIELKKINMTKDKFFSIIAHDLKGPLGGFTGMTQLLAEHMQRMSMTEIQEYLGMLRDSSNNLFQLLENLLQWARLQQGAVPFNPETVQLLSVANENVKQIEEFANHKGIKIQMDIPPQINVYADKNMLQSILRNHISNALKFTPQGGNVVLKAKMPDEKFIEISIEDSGIGMNPEMIQSLFRLDAR
;
A
#
# COMPACT_ATOMS: atom_id res chain seq x y z
N MET A 1 -6.05 -4.58 -27.28
CA MET A 1 -4.64 -4.21 -26.92
C MET A 1 -4.34 -4.93 -25.63
N ASP A 2 -3.47 -5.94 -25.72
CA ASP A 2 -3.27 -6.90 -24.62
C ASP A 2 -2.63 -6.24 -23.40
N TYR A 3 -3.29 -6.41 -22.27
CA TYR A 3 -2.80 -5.99 -20.94
C TYR A 3 -1.38 -6.54 -20.63
N ASN A 4 -1.04 -7.70 -21.21
CA ASN A 4 0.28 -8.31 -21.10
C ASN A 4 1.40 -7.52 -21.81
N SER A 5 1.15 -6.88 -22.94
CA SER A 5 2.17 -6.17 -23.69
C SER A 5 2.70 -4.90 -23.01
N SER A 6 1.83 -4.23 -22.21
CA SER A 6 2.22 -3.02 -21.48
C SER A 6 3.10 -3.32 -20.25
N ILE A 7 2.91 -4.47 -19.61
CA ILE A 7 3.70 -4.90 -18.43
C ILE A 7 5.08 -5.35 -18.85
N ASN A 8 5.18 -6.10 -19.96
CA ASN A 8 6.47 -6.62 -20.43
C ASN A 8 7.47 -5.53 -20.79
N ASN A 9 7.01 -4.37 -21.29
CA ASN A 9 7.91 -3.27 -21.70
C ASN A 9 8.60 -2.58 -20.51
N THR A 10 8.17 -2.84 -19.28
CA THR A 10 8.79 -2.32 -18.04
C THR A 10 9.75 -3.34 -17.41
N ILE A 11 9.61 -4.62 -17.71
CA ILE A 11 10.39 -5.71 -17.11
C ILE A 11 11.79 -5.76 -17.74
N ASN A 12 12.80 -5.74 -16.88
CA ASN A 12 14.20 -5.64 -17.25
C ASN A 12 14.92 -6.97 -17.01
N ILE A 13 15.33 -7.63 -18.08
CA ILE A 13 16.02 -8.92 -18.04
C ILE A 13 17.49 -8.74 -18.35
N LEU A 14 18.36 -9.23 -17.48
CA LEU A 14 19.80 -9.30 -17.70
C LEU A 14 20.15 -10.66 -18.29
N ILE A 15 20.87 -10.66 -19.42
CA ILE A 15 21.42 -11.88 -20.03
C ILE A 15 22.93 -11.86 -19.87
N VAL A 16 23.50 -12.94 -19.35
CA VAL A 16 24.94 -13.09 -19.12
C VAL A 16 25.42 -14.35 -19.81
N ASP A 17 26.23 -14.20 -20.85
CA ASP A 17 26.82 -15.29 -21.62
C ASP A 17 28.09 -14.75 -22.34
N ASP A 18 29.19 -15.46 -22.32
CA ASP A 18 30.45 -15.04 -22.95
C ASP A 18 30.44 -15.17 -24.47
N ILE A 19 29.46 -15.88 -25.04
CA ILE A 19 29.31 -16.10 -26.47
C ILE A 19 28.35 -15.06 -27.06
N PRO A 20 28.82 -14.12 -27.93
CA PRO A 20 27.96 -13.06 -28.47
C PRO A 20 26.75 -13.57 -29.28
N ALA A 21 26.88 -14.73 -29.92
CA ALA A 21 25.79 -15.35 -30.66
C ALA A 21 24.62 -15.73 -29.74
N ASN A 22 24.91 -16.25 -28.55
CA ASN A 22 23.88 -16.59 -27.54
C ASN A 22 23.16 -15.33 -27.04
N LEU A 23 23.93 -14.29 -26.72
CA LEU A 23 23.36 -12.99 -26.29
C LEU A 23 22.42 -12.42 -27.35
N LYS A 24 22.79 -12.54 -28.65
CA LYS A 24 21.96 -12.08 -29.75
C LYS A 24 20.65 -12.87 -29.84
N VAL A 25 20.72 -14.20 -29.86
CA VAL A 25 19.54 -15.09 -30.00
C VAL A 25 18.56 -14.89 -28.83
N LEU A 26 19.05 -14.96 -27.59
CA LEU A 26 18.23 -14.74 -26.43
C LEU A 26 17.66 -13.32 -26.39
N GLY A 27 18.45 -12.34 -26.77
CA GLY A 27 18.03 -10.96 -26.88
C GLY A 27 16.91 -10.75 -27.88
N GLU A 28 16.95 -11.42 -29.03
CA GLU A 28 15.87 -11.37 -30.03
C GLU A 28 14.61 -12.07 -29.55
N ILE A 29 14.73 -13.26 -28.95
CA ILE A 29 13.59 -14.00 -28.36
C ILE A 29 12.85 -13.14 -27.32
N LEU A 30 13.57 -12.55 -26.36
CA LEU A 30 12.95 -11.78 -25.28
C LEU A 30 12.42 -10.43 -25.76
N LYS A 31 13.12 -9.74 -26.66
CA LYS A 31 12.65 -8.47 -27.23
C LYS A 31 11.40 -8.64 -28.08
N SER A 32 11.26 -9.77 -28.81
CA SER A 32 10.05 -10.04 -29.60
C SER A 32 8.80 -10.19 -28.74
N ASP A 33 8.97 -10.57 -27.46
CA ASP A 33 7.91 -10.66 -26.45
C ASP A 33 7.72 -9.37 -25.62
N GLY A 34 8.48 -8.31 -25.96
CA GLY A 34 8.33 -6.98 -25.36
C GLY A 34 9.19 -6.72 -24.13
N PHE A 35 10.10 -7.61 -23.74
CA PHE A 35 10.97 -7.38 -22.58
C PHE A 35 12.09 -6.37 -22.88
N ARG A 36 12.47 -5.59 -21.89
CA ARG A 36 13.69 -4.79 -21.92
C ARG A 36 14.88 -5.70 -21.60
N VAL A 37 15.83 -5.82 -22.52
CA VAL A 37 16.93 -6.78 -22.41
C VAL A 37 18.29 -6.07 -22.34
N ARG A 38 19.11 -6.48 -21.36
CA ARG A 38 20.50 -6.01 -21.19
C ARG A 38 21.47 -7.20 -21.32
N PRO A 39 22.12 -7.37 -22.47
CA PRO A 39 23.13 -8.40 -22.64
C PRO A 39 24.47 -7.95 -22.07
N VAL A 40 25.18 -8.83 -21.37
CA VAL A 40 26.54 -8.62 -20.87
C VAL A 40 27.39 -9.85 -21.07
N PRO A 41 28.67 -9.70 -21.47
CA PRO A 41 29.52 -10.81 -21.91
C PRO A 41 30.35 -11.46 -20.79
N SER A 42 30.13 -11.12 -19.51
CA SER A 42 30.91 -11.74 -18.43
C SER A 42 30.24 -11.58 -17.06
N GLY A 43 30.56 -12.51 -16.15
CA GLY A 43 30.06 -12.47 -14.77
C GLY A 43 30.50 -11.22 -13.99
N LYS A 44 31.74 -10.76 -14.21
CA LYS A 44 32.26 -9.54 -13.56
C LYS A 44 31.45 -8.30 -13.97
N LEU A 45 31.16 -8.17 -15.27
CA LEU A 45 30.36 -7.06 -15.78
C LEU A 45 28.90 -7.17 -15.31
N ALA A 46 28.35 -8.39 -15.21
CA ALA A 46 27.01 -8.61 -14.68
C ALA A 46 26.85 -8.05 -13.26
N LEU A 47 27.80 -8.33 -12.35
CA LEU A 47 27.78 -7.80 -11.00
C LEU A 47 27.80 -6.26 -10.97
N GLN A 48 28.64 -5.63 -11.81
CA GLN A 48 28.68 -4.15 -11.91
C GLN A 48 27.39 -3.53 -12.46
N VAL A 49 26.77 -4.20 -13.43
CA VAL A 49 25.51 -3.71 -14.05
C VAL A 49 24.32 -3.84 -13.09
N ILE A 50 24.29 -4.92 -12.28
CA ILE A 50 23.24 -5.14 -11.27
C ILE A 50 23.28 -4.06 -10.19
N GLU A 51 24.47 -3.61 -9.77
CA GLU A 51 24.61 -2.53 -8.77
C GLU A 51 24.09 -1.18 -9.28
N LYS A 52 24.21 -0.92 -10.58
CA LYS A 52 23.70 0.33 -11.20
C LYS A 52 22.19 0.31 -11.41
N GLU A 53 21.68 -0.82 -11.85
CA GLU A 53 20.25 -0.99 -12.12
C GLU A 53 19.86 -2.46 -11.89
N LYS A 54 19.03 -2.69 -10.87
CA LYS A 54 18.54 -4.02 -10.49
C LYS A 54 17.67 -4.60 -11.61
N PRO A 55 17.95 -5.81 -12.13
CA PRO A 55 17.08 -6.50 -13.07
C PRO A 55 15.94 -7.22 -12.34
N ASP A 56 14.88 -7.54 -13.08
CA ASP A 56 13.74 -8.33 -12.59
C ASP A 56 13.97 -9.83 -12.74
N LEU A 57 14.86 -10.24 -13.67
CA LEU A 57 15.27 -11.62 -13.88
C LEU A 57 16.67 -11.65 -14.54
N ILE A 58 17.42 -12.70 -14.25
CA ILE A 58 18.74 -12.94 -14.85
C ILE A 58 18.73 -14.29 -15.58
N LEU A 59 19.11 -14.28 -16.85
CA LEU A 59 19.53 -15.48 -17.58
C LEU A 59 21.05 -15.56 -17.51
N LEU A 60 21.60 -16.63 -16.95
CA LEU A 60 23.03 -16.72 -16.59
C LEU A 60 23.66 -17.98 -17.13
N ASP A 61 24.61 -17.84 -18.04
CA ASP A 61 25.41 -18.97 -18.49
C ASP A 61 26.29 -19.51 -17.36
N ILE A 62 26.39 -20.84 -17.29
CA ILE A 62 27.19 -21.54 -16.29
C ILE A 62 28.67 -21.46 -16.65
N MET A 63 29.00 -21.72 -17.93
CA MET A 63 30.37 -21.91 -18.40
C MET A 63 30.95 -20.63 -18.97
N MET A 64 31.50 -19.77 -18.13
CA MET A 64 32.15 -18.52 -18.55
C MET A 64 33.60 -18.45 -18.07
N PRO A 65 34.48 -17.78 -18.84
CA PRO A 65 35.88 -17.53 -18.44
C PRO A 65 35.94 -16.67 -17.15
N GLU A 66 37.03 -16.80 -16.39
CA GLU A 66 37.39 -16.06 -15.18
C GLU A 66 36.42 -16.29 -13.99
N MET A 67 35.12 -16.21 -14.21
CA MET A 67 34.08 -16.38 -13.17
C MET A 67 32.90 -17.14 -13.75
N ASP A 68 32.68 -18.35 -13.25
CA ASP A 68 31.56 -19.20 -13.67
C ASP A 68 30.21 -18.66 -13.17
N GLY A 69 29.11 -19.13 -13.78
CA GLY A 69 27.77 -18.70 -13.42
C GLY A 69 27.37 -19.06 -11.99
N TYR A 70 27.92 -20.14 -11.42
CA TYR A 70 27.63 -20.52 -10.04
C TYR A 70 28.22 -19.50 -9.04
N GLU A 71 29.43 -19.03 -9.31
CA GLU A 71 30.06 -17.98 -8.47
C GLU A 71 29.31 -16.65 -8.58
N VAL A 72 28.92 -16.25 -9.80
CA VAL A 72 28.08 -15.06 -10.00
C VAL A 72 26.78 -15.18 -9.21
N CYS A 73 26.08 -16.32 -9.32
CA CYS A 73 24.84 -16.57 -8.61
C CYS A 73 25.05 -16.49 -7.09
N ARG A 74 26.06 -17.16 -6.51
CA ARG A 74 26.37 -17.09 -5.08
C ARG A 74 26.56 -15.66 -4.60
N ARG A 75 27.34 -14.82 -5.33
CA ARG A 75 27.59 -13.42 -4.98
C ARG A 75 26.31 -12.59 -5.01
N ILE A 76 25.44 -12.80 -5.99
CA ILE A 76 24.14 -12.13 -6.06
C ILE A 76 23.26 -12.55 -4.88
N LYS A 77 23.19 -13.86 -4.58
CA LYS A 77 22.32 -14.42 -3.54
C LYS A 77 22.78 -14.10 -2.11
N THR A 78 24.06 -13.84 -1.89
CA THR A 78 24.59 -13.39 -0.60
C THR A 78 24.36 -11.90 -0.32
N ASN A 79 24.05 -11.09 -1.34
CA ASN A 79 23.73 -9.69 -1.15
C ASN A 79 22.24 -9.50 -0.87
N PRO A 80 21.83 -8.99 0.31
CA PRO A 80 20.42 -8.81 0.66
C PRO A 80 19.60 -7.98 -0.33
N LEU A 81 20.23 -7.03 -1.05
CA LEU A 81 19.56 -6.17 -2.04
C LEU A 81 19.17 -6.93 -3.31
N PHE A 82 19.92 -7.99 -3.64
CA PHE A 82 19.80 -8.72 -4.92
C PHE A 82 19.39 -10.18 -4.73
N SER A 83 19.39 -10.71 -3.51
CA SER A 83 19.14 -12.13 -3.20
C SER A 83 17.82 -12.66 -3.75
N GLU A 84 16.84 -11.80 -3.93
CA GLU A 84 15.49 -12.17 -4.40
C GLU A 84 15.35 -12.22 -5.92
N ILE A 85 16.32 -11.69 -6.68
CA ILE A 85 16.26 -11.71 -8.14
C ILE A 85 16.25 -13.15 -8.62
N PRO A 86 15.25 -13.59 -9.41
CA PRO A 86 15.25 -14.92 -9.98
C PRO A 86 16.39 -15.09 -10.99
N ILE A 87 17.15 -16.17 -10.85
CA ILE A 87 18.26 -16.51 -11.75
C ILE A 87 17.92 -17.83 -12.42
N ILE A 88 17.80 -17.81 -13.74
CA ILE A 88 17.61 -19.00 -14.57
C ILE A 88 18.98 -19.29 -15.22
N PHE A 89 19.51 -20.47 -14.97
CA PHE A 89 20.78 -20.86 -15.57
C PHE A 89 20.62 -21.29 -17.02
N ILE A 90 21.65 -21.02 -17.81
CA ILE A 90 21.78 -21.48 -19.18
C ILE A 90 22.87 -22.55 -19.19
N SER A 91 22.56 -23.73 -19.71
CA SER A 91 23.50 -24.87 -19.69
C SER A 91 23.52 -25.62 -21.03
N ALA A 92 24.69 -26.07 -21.42
CA ALA A 92 24.84 -27.04 -22.50
C ALA A 92 24.70 -28.50 -22.00
N LEU A 93 24.58 -28.70 -20.67
CA LEU A 93 24.68 -30.00 -20.02
C LEU A 93 23.27 -30.50 -19.66
N ASN A 94 23.02 -31.76 -20.03
CA ASN A 94 21.75 -32.46 -19.74
C ASN A 94 21.87 -33.45 -18.54
N GLU A 95 22.97 -33.36 -17.76
CA GLU A 95 23.17 -34.28 -16.64
C GLU A 95 22.42 -33.79 -15.39
N THR A 96 21.77 -34.73 -14.71
CA THR A 96 20.96 -34.47 -13.50
C THR A 96 21.76 -33.77 -12.41
N ASP A 97 23.06 -34.04 -12.33
CA ASP A 97 23.98 -33.46 -11.34
C ASP A 97 24.18 -31.94 -11.52
N ASP A 98 24.17 -31.46 -12.75
CA ASP A 98 24.35 -30.02 -13.03
C ASP A 98 23.09 -29.21 -12.70
N VAL A 99 21.93 -29.78 -12.95
CA VAL A 99 20.64 -29.20 -12.51
C VAL A 99 20.59 -29.05 -11.00
N VAL A 100 21.01 -30.11 -10.27
CA VAL A 100 21.06 -30.06 -8.80
C VAL A 100 22.07 -29.02 -8.30
N LYS A 101 23.20 -28.86 -8.95
CA LYS A 101 24.21 -27.83 -8.61
C LYS A 101 23.65 -26.42 -8.86
N ALA A 102 22.97 -26.20 -9.98
CA ALA A 102 22.34 -24.93 -10.31
C ALA A 102 21.31 -24.48 -9.25
N LEU A 103 20.43 -25.37 -8.85
CA LEU A 103 19.43 -25.09 -7.81
C LEU A 103 20.09 -24.89 -6.43
N LYS A 104 21.12 -25.69 -6.07
CA LYS A 104 21.88 -25.50 -4.82
C LYS A 104 22.66 -24.19 -4.79
N ALA A 105 23.08 -23.66 -5.92
CA ALA A 105 23.73 -22.35 -6.00
C ALA A 105 22.75 -21.17 -5.81
N GLY A 106 21.43 -21.42 -5.79
CA GLY A 106 20.39 -20.45 -5.60
C GLY A 106 19.65 -20.06 -6.88
N GLY A 107 19.87 -20.74 -8.00
CA GLY A 107 19.06 -20.59 -9.20
C GLY A 107 17.64 -21.11 -8.99
N VAL A 108 16.70 -20.55 -9.72
CA VAL A 108 15.28 -20.96 -9.63
C VAL A 108 14.89 -21.94 -10.73
N ASP A 109 15.65 -21.98 -11.83
CA ASP A 109 15.40 -22.86 -12.97
C ASP A 109 16.64 -22.91 -13.90
N TYR A 110 16.53 -23.65 -14.99
CA TYR A 110 17.57 -23.74 -16.04
C TYR A 110 16.94 -23.85 -17.43
N VAL A 111 17.70 -23.48 -18.47
CA VAL A 111 17.37 -23.62 -19.87
C VAL A 111 18.54 -24.30 -20.57
N THR A 112 18.25 -25.29 -21.43
CA THR A 112 19.29 -26.02 -22.16
C THR A 112 19.60 -25.37 -23.53
N LYS A 113 20.86 -25.46 -23.94
CA LYS A 113 21.29 -25.15 -25.29
C LYS A 113 21.13 -26.40 -26.18
N PRO A 114 20.64 -26.31 -27.43
CA PRO A 114 20.24 -25.09 -28.16
C PRO A 114 18.89 -24.53 -27.70
N PHE A 115 18.74 -23.20 -27.75
CA PHE A 115 17.56 -22.50 -27.25
C PHE A 115 16.32 -22.78 -28.08
N GLN A 116 15.25 -23.18 -27.43
CA GLN A 116 13.89 -23.19 -27.96
C GLN A 116 13.14 -21.96 -27.44
N ALA A 117 12.68 -21.09 -28.35
CA ALA A 117 12.08 -19.82 -27.97
C ALA A 117 10.89 -19.99 -27.02
N GLU A 118 10.03 -20.97 -27.28
CA GLU A 118 8.83 -21.26 -26.47
C GLU A 118 9.24 -21.70 -25.04
N GLU A 119 10.29 -22.52 -24.89
CA GLU A 119 10.78 -22.94 -23.58
C GLU A 119 11.35 -21.75 -22.79
N VAL A 120 12.21 -20.94 -23.42
CA VAL A 120 12.79 -19.75 -22.79
C VAL A 120 11.69 -18.82 -22.29
N LEU A 121 10.73 -18.48 -23.15
CA LEU A 121 9.63 -17.58 -22.80
C LEU A 121 8.73 -18.14 -21.71
N ALA A 122 8.37 -19.42 -21.76
CA ALA A 122 7.53 -20.05 -20.75
C ALA A 122 8.17 -20.00 -19.34
N ARG A 123 9.50 -20.29 -19.24
CA ARG A 123 10.23 -20.22 -17.97
C ARG A 123 10.37 -18.79 -17.47
N VAL A 124 10.73 -17.87 -18.35
CA VAL A 124 10.87 -16.44 -18.02
C VAL A 124 9.53 -15.88 -17.50
N HIS A 125 8.43 -16.10 -18.21
CA HIS A 125 7.10 -15.67 -17.76
C HIS A 125 6.72 -16.25 -16.40
N THR A 126 6.97 -17.54 -16.19
CA THR A 126 6.66 -18.22 -14.93
C THR A 126 7.40 -17.57 -13.77
N HIS A 127 8.71 -17.39 -13.90
CA HIS A 127 9.53 -16.87 -12.81
C HIS A 127 9.36 -15.37 -12.59
N ILE A 128 9.08 -14.58 -13.63
CA ILE A 128 8.70 -13.17 -13.50
C ILE A 128 7.37 -13.04 -12.75
N LYS A 129 6.37 -13.84 -13.13
CA LYS A 129 5.06 -13.83 -12.44
C LYS A 129 5.22 -14.16 -10.95
N LEU A 130 5.96 -15.20 -10.60
CA LEU A 130 6.22 -15.57 -9.21
C LEU A 130 6.96 -14.49 -8.45
N TYR A 131 7.94 -13.85 -9.08
CA TYR A 131 8.71 -12.75 -8.48
C TYR A 131 7.84 -11.51 -8.20
N LEU A 132 7.02 -11.10 -9.16
CA LEU A 132 6.10 -9.97 -8.99
C LEU A 132 5.06 -10.25 -7.89
N GLN A 133 4.51 -11.47 -7.86
CA GLN A 133 3.59 -11.88 -6.79
C GLN A 133 4.26 -11.87 -5.40
N SER A 134 5.53 -12.29 -5.31
CA SER A 134 6.30 -12.23 -4.06
C SER A 134 6.52 -10.80 -3.58
N ILE A 135 6.85 -9.87 -4.49
CA ILE A 135 7.00 -8.44 -4.18
C ILE A 135 5.68 -7.87 -3.67
N GLU A 136 4.58 -8.16 -4.36
CA GLU A 136 3.24 -7.66 -3.97
C GLU A 136 2.81 -8.19 -2.59
N LEU A 137 3.00 -9.49 -2.34
CA LEU A 137 2.73 -10.08 -1.01
C LEU A 137 3.55 -9.44 0.10
N LYS A 138 4.84 -9.16 -0.15
CA LYS A 138 5.69 -8.47 0.82
C LYS A 138 5.19 -7.07 1.11
N LYS A 139 4.81 -6.33 0.06
CA LYS A 139 4.27 -4.98 0.18
C LYS A 139 2.98 -4.96 1.00
N ILE A 140 2.07 -5.91 0.75
CA ILE A 140 0.83 -6.07 1.52
C ILE A 140 1.14 -6.39 3.00
N ASN A 141 2.07 -7.33 3.26
CA ASN A 141 2.46 -7.67 4.62
C ASN A 141 3.09 -6.49 5.37
N MET A 142 4.02 -5.77 4.74
CA MET A 142 4.63 -4.57 5.34
C MET A 142 3.58 -3.52 5.68
N THR A 143 2.61 -3.29 4.79
CA THR A 143 1.50 -2.36 5.04
C THR A 143 0.65 -2.82 6.22
N LYS A 144 0.34 -4.13 6.29
CA LYS A 144 -0.41 -4.74 7.38
C LYS A 144 0.32 -4.60 8.72
N ASP A 145 1.61 -4.92 8.79
CA ASP A 145 2.39 -4.86 10.03
C ASP A 145 2.50 -3.43 10.55
N LYS A 146 2.70 -2.47 9.64
CA LYS A 146 2.73 -1.06 9.97
C LYS A 146 1.39 -0.56 10.50
N PHE A 147 0.29 -0.99 9.88
CA PHE A 147 -1.05 -0.68 10.34
C PHE A 147 -1.28 -1.17 11.78
N PHE A 148 -0.92 -2.43 12.09
CA PHE A 148 -1.03 -2.95 13.46
C PHE A 148 -0.17 -2.18 14.46
N SER A 149 1.02 -1.75 14.06
CA SER A 149 1.89 -0.92 14.91
C SER A 149 1.25 0.43 15.25
N ILE A 150 0.63 1.09 14.27
CA ILE A 150 -0.09 2.37 14.48
C ILE A 150 -1.27 2.15 15.43
N ILE A 151 -2.08 1.13 15.22
CA ILE A 151 -3.23 0.81 16.09
C ILE A 151 -2.78 0.53 17.52
N ALA A 152 -1.75 -0.29 17.70
CA ALA A 152 -1.23 -0.60 19.03
C ALA A 152 -0.76 0.66 19.77
N HIS A 153 -0.13 1.58 19.06
CA HIS A 153 0.28 2.87 19.61
C HIS A 153 -0.94 3.72 20.01
N ASP A 154 -1.91 3.86 19.09
CA ASP A 154 -3.08 4.73 19.29
C ASP A 154 -4.09 4.17 20.31
N LEU A 155 -4.06 2.85 20.57
CA LEU A 155 -4.78 2.21 21.68
C LEU A 155 -4.07 2.41 23.02
N LYS A 156 -2.73 2.36 23.04
CA LYS A 156 -1.95 2.40 24.29
C LYS A 156 -2.15 3.70 25.07
N GLY A 157 -2.26 4.83 24.37
CA GLY A 157 -2.45 6.15 24.97
C GLY A 157 -3.76 6.24 25.77
N PRO A 158 -4.93 6.11 25.12
CA PRO A 158 -6.24 6.17 25.80
C PRO A 158 -6.42 5.09 26.87
N LEU A 159 -5.94 3.84 26.64
CA LEU A 159 -5.99 2.77 27.66
C LEU A 159 -5.13 3.10 28.87
N GLY A 160 -3.95 3.63 28.67
CA GLY A 160 -3.07 4.07 29.76
C GLY A 160 -3.70 5.20 30.58
N GLY A 161 -4.30 6.19 29.91
CA GLY A 161 -5.04 7.26 30.54
C GLY A 161 -6.25 6.74 31.33
N PHE A 162 -7.04 5.85 30.74
CA PHE A 162 -8.19 5.22 31.38
C PHE A 162 -7.76 4.45 32.64
N THR A 163 -6.74 3.60 32.55
CA THR A 163 -6.23 2.83 33.69
C THR A 163 -5.68 3.74 34.78
N GLY A 164 -4.90 4.78 34.42
CA GLY A 164 -4.35 5.74 35.39
C GLY A 164 -5.45 6.53 36.11
N MET A 165 -6.48 7.02 35.41
CA MET A 165 -7.60 7.74 36.02
C MET A 165 -8.44 6.83 36.92
N THR A 166 -8.71 5.58 36.53
CA THR A 166 -9.43 4.62 37.39
C THR A 166 -8.64 4.30 38.65
N GLN A 167 -7.33 4.16 38.55
CA GLN A 167 -6.48 3.92 39.72
C GLN A 167 -6.46 5.13 40.65
N LEU A 168 -6.30 6.35 40.14
CA LEU A 168 -6.36 7.58 40.95
C LEU A 168 -7.69 7.73 41.71
N LEU A 169 -8.80 7.47 41.03
CA LEU A 169 -10.10 7.48 41.67
C LEU A 169 -10.19 6.43 42.78
N ALA A 170 -9.76 5.20 42.53
CA ALA A 170 -9.80 4.11 43.51
C ALA A 170 -8.97 4.42 44.79
N GLU A 171 -7.79 5.05 44.61
CA GLU A 171 -6.87 5.33 45.72
C GLU A 171 -7.23 6.62 46.51
N HIS A 172 -7.79 7.63 45.82
CA HIS A 172 -7.92 8.98 46.39
C HIS A 172 -9.35 9.52 46.48
N MET A 173 -10.39 8.80 45.98
CA MET A 173 -11.79 9.26 45.94
C MET A 173 -12.30 9.80 47.30
N GLN A 174 -11.88 9.20 48.43
CA GLN A 174 -12.30 9.63 49.78
C GLN A 174 -11.77 11.03 50.17
N ARG A 175 -10.72 11.52 49.47
CA ARG A 175 -10.08 12.81 49.72
C ARG A 175 -10.40 13.86 48.66
N MET A 176 -11.13 13.47 47.62
CA MET A 176 -11.49 14.33 46.51
C MET A 176 -12.82 15.03 46.75
N SER A 177 -12.95 16.22 46.22
CA SER A 177 -14.24 16.91 46.13
C SER A 177 -15.16 16.26 45.13
N MET A 178 -16.46 16.45 45.27
CA MET A 178 -17.43 15.93 44.28
C MET A 178 -17.19 16.49 42.88
N THR A 179 -16.72 17.72 42.77
CA THR A 179 -16.41 18.37 41.50
C THR A 179 -15.24 17.66 40.81
N GLU A 180 -14.14 17.37 41.52
CA GLU A 180 -12.99 16.63 40.99
C GLU A 180 -13.41 15.21 40.53
N ILE A 181 -14.22 14.53 41.30
CA ILE A 181 -14.74 13.20 40.92
C ILE A 181 -15.53 13.29 39.61
N GLN A 182 -16.40 14.30 39.47
CA GLN A 182 -17.17 14.51 38.24
C GLN A 182 -16.30 14.80 37.04
N GLU A 183 -15.25 15.60 37.20
CA GLU A 183 -14.26 15.86 36.14
C GLU A 183 -13.55 14.57 35.67
N TYR A 184 -13.04 13.76 36.62
CA TYR A 184 -12.38 12.48 36.27
C TYR A 184 -13.35 11.49 35.62
N LEU A 185 -14.61 11.40 36.07
CA LEU A 185 -15.63 10.58 35.43
C LEU A 185 -15.94 11.06 33.99
N GLY A 186 -15.96 12.38 33.80
CA GLY A 186 -16.07 12.97 32.45
C GLY A 186 -14.92 12.56 31.53
N MET A 187 -13.68 12.68 32.00
CA MET A 187 -12.49 12.27 31.24
C MET A 187 -12.48 10.76 30.94
N LEU A 188 -12.93 9.91 31.90
CA LEU A 188 -13.05 8.47 31.68
C LEU A 188 -14.09 8.15 30.61
N ARG A 189 -15.24 8.79 30.64
CA ARG A 189 -16.28 8.64 29.62
C ARG A 189 -15.76 9.01 28.25
N ASP A 190 -15.07 10.14 28.14
CA ASP A 190 -14.54 10.63 26.86
C ASP A 190 -13.41 9.72 26.34
N SER A 191 -12.55 9.21 27.21
CA SER A 191 -11.53 8.21 26.86
C SER A 191 -12.16 6.90 26.38
N SER A 192 -13.22 6.42 27.05
CA SER A 192 -13.97 5.22 26.64
C SER A 192 -14.62 5.39 25.28
N ASN A 193 -15.24 6.54 25.01
CA ASN A 193 -15.85 6.85 23.72
C ASN A 193 -14.81 6.87 22.58
N ASN A 194 -13.64 7.45 22.84
CA ASN A 194 -12.53 7.46 21.88
C ASN A 194 -12.02 6.04 21.56
N LEU A 195 -11.87 5.19 22.58
CA LEU A 195 -11.49 3.79 22.41
C LEU A 195 -12.52 3.01 21.60
N PHE A 196 -13.80 3.19 21.91
CA PHE A 196 -14.89 2.55 21.19
C PHE A 196 -14.89 2.96 19.71
N GLN A 197 -14.75 4.25 19.42
CA GLN A 197 -14.68 4.75 18.05
C GLN A 197 -13.48 4.20 17.28
N LEU A 198 -12.33 4.08 17.94
CA LEU A 198 -11.13 3.48 17.33
C LEU A 198 -11.36 2.01 17.00
N LEU A 199 -11.99 1.26 17.91
CA LEU A 199 -12.33 -0.15 17.69
C LEU A 199 -13.30 -0.34 16.52
N GLU A 200 -14.36 0.49 16.45
CA GLU A 200 -15.32 0.47 15.35
C GLU A 200 -14.64 0.74 14.00
N ASN A 201 -13.76 1.75 13.95
CA ASN A 201 -13.00 2.06 12.74
C ASN A 201 -12.10 0.88 12.31
N LEU A 202 -11.47 0.21 13.28
CA LEU A 202 -10.64 -0.98 13.02
C LEU A 202 -11.46 -2.15 12.48
N LEU A 203 -12.61 -2.43 13.10
CA LEU A 203 -13.52 -3.49 12.64
C LEU A 203 -14.07 -3.21 11.24
N GLN A 204 -14.42 -1.97 10.95
CA GLN A 204 -14.85 -1.56 9.62
C GLN A 204 -13.75 -1.76 8.57
N TRP A 205 -12.52 -1.34 8.90
CA TRP A 205 -11.36 -1.56 8.04
C TRP A 205 -11.09 -3.05 7.79
N ALA A 206 -11.12 -3.89 8.84
CA ALA A 206 -10.90 -5.33 8.72
C ALA A 206 -11.94 -6.00 7.82
N ARG A 207 -13.22 -5.60 7.92
CA ARG A 207 -14.30 -6.08 7.04
C ARG A 207 -14.08 -5.68 5.57
N LEU A 208 -13.62 -4.44 5.33
CA LEU A 208 -13.28 -3.96 3.98
C LEU A 208 -12.14 -4.78 3.37
N GLN A 209 -11.10 -5.07 4.16
CA GLN A 209 -9.93 -5.87 3.70
C GLN A 209 -10.30 -7.32 3.36
N GLN A 210 -11.29 -7.89 4.04
CA GLN A 210 -11.78 -9.24 3.76
C GLN A 210 -12.74 -9.29 2.57
N GLY A 211 -13.06 -8.15 1.95
CA GLY A 211 -14.10 -8.09 0.91
C GLY A 211 -15.50 -8.42 1.45
N ALA A 212 -15.67 -8.41 2.78
CA ALA A 212 -16.92 -8.78 3.45
C ALA A 212 -17.97 -7.67 3.43
N VAL A 213 -17.61 -6.47 3.00
CA VAL A 213 -18.55 -5.35 2.84
C VAL A 213 -19.07 -5.38 1.40
N PRO A 214 -20.33 -5.76 1.17
CA PRO A 214 -20.89 -5.74 -0.16
C PRO A 214 -20.92 -4.29 -0.67
N PHE A 215 -20.52 -4.10 -1.91
CA PHE A 215 -20.65 -2.81 -2.59
C PHE A 215 -21.97 -2.79 -3.34
N ASN A 216 -22.96 -2.06 -2.81
CA ASN A 216 -24.30 -1.97 -3.36
C ASN A 216 -24.57 -0.52 -3.83
N PRO A 217 -24.05 -0.10 -4.99
CA PRO A 217 -24.24 1.26 -5.47
C PRO A 217 -25.69 1.46 -5.96
N GLU A 218 -26.26 2.58 -5.57
CA GLU A 218 -27.59 3.04 -5.97
C GLU A 218 -27.56 4.54 -6.31
N THR A 219 -28.62 5.04 -6.94
CA THR A 219 -28.76 6.47 -7.17
C THR A 219 -29.22 7.15 -5.88
N VAL A 220 -28.35 7.96 -5.29
CA VAL A 220 -28.54 8.60 -3.99
C VAL A 220 -28.59 10.12 -4.18
N GLN A 221 -29.59 10.79 -3.60
CA GLN A 221 -29.64 12.25 -3.56
C GLN A 221 -28.59 12.76 -2.55
N LEU A 222 -27.57 13.47 -3.02
CA LEU A 222 -26.45 13.90 -2.21
C LEU A 222 -26.86 14.82 -1.05
N LEU A 223 -27.77 15.74 -1.32
CA LEU A 223 -28.27 16.68 -0.29
C LEU A 223 -28.95 15.94 0.89
N SER A 224 -29.70 14.88 0.62
CA SER A 224 -30.34 14.07 1.67
C SER A 224 -29.29 13.44 2.60
N VAL A 225 -28.25 12.82 2.01
CA VAL A 225 -27.18 12.18 2.79
C VAL A 225 -26.37 13.22 3.56
N ALA A 226 -26.09 14.37 2.99
CA ALA A 226 -25.39 15.45 3.67
C ALA A 226 -26.20 15.97 4.88
N ASN A 227 -27.51 16.18 4.71
CA ASN A 227 -28.41 16.59 5.79
C ASN A 227 -28.46 15.57 6.94
N GLU A 228 -28.55 14.25 6.63
CA GLU A 228 -28.53 13.18 7.63
C GLU A 228 -27.22 13.23 8.46
N ASN A 229 -26.08 13.45 7.83
CA ASN A 229 -24.79 13.56 8.51
C ASN A 229 -24.68 14.83 9.35
N VAL A 230 -25.07 15.99 8.82
CA VAL A 230 -25.02 17.27 9.56
C VAL A 230 -25.90 17.20 10.79
N LYS A 231 -27.11 16.64 10.69
CA LYS A 231 -28.02 16.49 11.83
C LYS A 231 -27.43 15.69 12.99
N GLN A 232 -26.60 14.66 12.70
CA GLN A 232 -25.96 13.83 13.73
C GLN A 232 -24.90 14.57 14.53
N ILE A 233 -24.29 15.62 13.96
CA ILE A 233 -23.18 16.37 14.56
C ILE A 233 -23.55 17.82 14.90
N GLU A 234 -24.82 18.20 14.69
CA GLU A 234 -25.33 19.56 14.90
C GLU A 234 -25.16 20.04 16.35
N GLU A 235 -25.42 19.16 17.32
CA GLU A 235 -25.24 19.45 18.75
C GLU A 235 -23.78 19.82 19.07
N PHE A 236 -22.82 19.08 18.52
CA PHE A 236 -21.39 19.37 18.70
C PHE A 236 -20.99 20.69 18.04
N ALA A 237 -21.50 20.95 16.84
CA ALA A 237 -21.25 22.21 16.13
C ALA A 237 -21.80 23.41 16.93
N ASN A 238 -23.04 23.29 17.43
CA ASN A 238 -23.69 24.31 18.24
C ASN A 238 -22.93 24.59 19.55
N HIS A 239 -22.46 23.56 20.23
CA HIS A 239 -21.66 23.71 21.46
C HIS A 239 -20.35 24.50 21.21
N LYS A 240 -19.71 24.28 20.04
CA LYS A 240 -18.53 25.07 19.60
C LYS A 240 -18.89 26.40 18.94
N GLY A 241 -20.17 26.72 18.73
CA GLY A 241 -20.60 27.91 17.99
C GLY A 241 -20.15 27.91 16.52
N ILE A 242 -19.88 26.75 15.93
CA ILE A 242 -19.46 26.62 14.54
C ILE A 242 -20.69 26.64 13.63
N LYS A 243 -20.64 27.47 12.59
CA LYS A 243 -21.70 27.54 11.57
C LYS A 243 -21.45 26.54 10.48
N ILE A 244 -22.40 25.63 10.23
CA ILE A 244 -22.36 24.71 9.10
C ILE A 244 -23.24 25.25 7.98
N GLN A 245 -22.70 25.40 6.79
CA GLN A 245 -23.41 25.82 5.59
C GLN A 245 -23.37 24.73 4.54
N MET A 246 -24.48 24.56 3.81
CA MET A 246 -24.57 23.60 2.72
C MET A 246 -24.91 24.33 1.41
N ASP A 247 -23.99 24.22 0.46
CA ASP A 247 -24.14 24.74 -0.92
C ASP A 247 -24.15 23.51 -1.87
N ILE A 248 -25.18 22.69 -1.71
CA ILE A 248 -25.39 21.46 -2.49
C ILE A 248 -26.70 21.60 -3.26
N PRO A 249 -26.66 21.71 -4.59
CA PRO A 249 -27.86 21.76 -5.40
C PRO A 249 -28.73 20.52 -5.22
N PRO A 250 -30.05 20.67 -4.97
CA PRO A 250 -30.94 19.56 -4.61
C PRO A 250 -31.11 18.50 -5.72
N GLN A 251 -30.82 18.87 -6.97
CA GLN A 251 -30.89 17.97 -8.12
C GLN A 251 -29.69 17.04 -8.28
N ILE A 252 -28.64 17.23 -7.49
CA ILE A 252 -27.44 16.39 -7.57
C ILE A 252 -27.72 15.01 -7.01
N ASN A 253 -27.62 14.00 -7.87
CA ASN A 253 -27.66 12.60 -7.53
C ASN A 253 -26.31 11.96 -7.83
N VAL A 254 -25.84 11.09 -6.94
CA VAL A 254 -24.59 10.31 -7.09
C VAL A 254 -24.92 8.84 -7.20
N TYR A 255 -24.20 8.11 -8.03
CA TYR A 255 -24.29 6.65 -8.09
C TYR A 255 -23.22 6.06 -7.16
N ALA A 256 -23.64 5.70 -5.95
CA ALA A 256 -22.71 5.27 -4.89
C ALA A 256 -23.42 4.36 -3.87
N ASP A 257 -22.64 3.60 -3.13
CA ASP A 257 -23.16 2.93 -1.92
C ASP A 257 -23.45 3.98 -0.84
N LYS A 258 -24.72 4.05 -0.43
CA LYS A 258 -25.20 5.07 0.54
C LYS A 258 -24.43 5.03 1.85
N ASN A 259 -24.14 3.83 2.39
CA ASN A 259 -23.46 3.69 3.69
C ASN A 259 -21.99 4.13 3.60
N MET A 260 -21.31 3.79 2.49
CA MET A 260 -19.94 4.25 2.24
C MET A 260 -19.89 5.76 2.09
N LEU A 261 -20.81 6.35 1.32
CA LEU A 261 -20.90 7.81 1.15
C LEU A 261 -21.15 8.52 2.47
N GLN A 262 -22.09 8.01 3.29
CA GLN A 262 -22.34 8.53 4.65
C GLN A 262 -21.10 8.48 5.53
N SER A 263 -20.36 7.36 5.50
CA SER A 263 -19.13 7.20 6.28
C SER A 263 -18.05 8.21 5.88
N ILE A 264 -17.85 8.41 4.56
CA ILE A 264 -16.90 9.39 4.02
C ILE A 264 -17.27 10.81 4.46
N LEU A 265 -18.51 11.21 4.24
CA LEU A 265 -18.98 12.56 4.62
C LEU A 265 -18.84 12.79 6.11
N ARG A 266 -19.29 11.85 6.94
CA ARG A 266 -19.20 11.93 8.41
C ARG A 266 -17.76 12.11 8.87
N ASN A 267 -16.81 11.35 8.33
CA ASN A 267 -15.40 11.46 8.68
C ASN A 267 -14.82 12.84 8.33
N HIS A 268 -15.12 13.35 7.14
CA HIS A 268 -14.62 14.66 6.72
C HIS A 268 -15.26 15.81 7.49
N ILE A 269 -16.59 15.78 7.72
CA ILE A 269 -17.28 16.82 8.48
C ILE A 269 -16.81 16.81 9.94
N SER A 270 -16.67 15.63 10.55
CA SER A 270 -16.14 15.49 11.91
C SER A 270 -14.73 16.06 12.05
N ASN A 271 -13.84 15.80 11.07
CA ASN A 271 -12.51 16.39 11.04
C ASN A 271 -12.56 17.92 10.90
N ALA A 272 -13.38 18.44 9.99
CA ALA A 272 -13.57 19.88 9.83
C ALA A 272 -13.99 20.55 11.14
N LEU A 273 -15.00 19.99 11.85
CA LEU A 273 -15.44 20.51 13.14
C LEU A 273 -14.37 20.39 14.24
N LYS A 274 -13.60 19.30 14.23
CA LYS A 274 -12.54 19.06 15.22
C LYS A 274 -11.46 20.13 15.15
N PHE A 275 -11.03 20.47 13.93
CA PHE A 275 -9.91 21.38 13.70
C PHE A 275 -10.33 22.85 13.51
N THR A 276 -11.62 23.13 13.45
CA THR A 276 -12.15 24.51 13.43
C THR A 276 -12.24 25.06 14.86
N PRO A 277 -11.69 26.25 15.14
CA PRO A 277 -11.84 26.92 16.42
C PRO A 277 -13.31 27.31 16.70
N GLN A 278 -13.58 27.65 17.96
CA GLN A 278 -14.89 28.15 18.38
C GLN A 278 -15.31 29.37 17.55
N GLY A 279 -16.55 29.39 17.09
CA GLY A 279 -17.11 30.49 16.27
C GLY A 279 -16.74 30.45 14.79
N GLY A 280 -16.00 29.42 14.32
CA GLY A 280 -15.62 29.26 12.93
C GLY A 280 -16.75 28.78 12.01
N ASN A 281 -16.40 28.48 10.75
CA ASN A 281 -17.32 28.03 9.71
C ASN A 281 -16.87 26.73 9.08
N VAL A 282 -17.85 25.88 8.69
CA VAL A 282 -17.65 24.71 7.83
C VAL A 282 -18.66 24.79 6.67
N VAL A 283 -18.19 24.64 5.45
CA VAL A 283 -19.04 24.75 4.24
C VAL A 283 -18.93 23.46 3.43
N LEU A 284 -20.07 22.80 3.22
CA LEU A 284 -20.17 21.65 2.32
C LEU A 284 -20.64 22.15 0.94
N LYS A 285 -19.91 21.83 -0.09
CA LYS A 285 -20.26 22.23 -1.47
C LYS A 285 -20.27 21.01 -2.38
N ALA A 286 -21.11 21.07 -3.42
CA ALA A 286 -21.06 20.09 -4.49
C ALA A 286 -21.22 20.79 -5.84
N LYS A 287 -20.39 20.39 -6.79
CA LYS A 287 -20.47 20.89 -8.18
C LYS A 287 -20.25 19.74 -9.16
N MET A 288 -20.74 19.92 -10.37
CA MET A 288 -20.50 19.00 -11.50
C MET A 288 -19.47 19.64 -12.43
N PRO A 289 -18.19 19.31 -12.31
CA PRO A 289 -17.16 19.83 -13.22
C PRO A 289 -17.33 19.29 -14.64
N ASP A 290 -17.91 18.10 -14.80
CA ASP A 290 -18.28 17.48 -16.07
C ASP A 290 -19.49 16.55 -15.88
N GLU A 291 -19.96 15.92 -16.98
CA GLU A 291 -21.13 15.02 -16.95
C GLU A 291 -20.90 13.67 -16.23
N LYS A 292 -19.66 13.34 -15.92
CA LYS A 292 -19.29 12.03 -15.36
C LYS A 292 -18.97 12.05 -13.88
N PHE A 293 -18.55 13.21 -13.34
CA PHE A 293 -18.07 13.33 -11.99
C PHE A 293 -18.77 14.44 -11.22
N ILE A 294 -18.96 14.20 -9.94
CA ILE A 294 -19.42 15.18 -8.98
C ILE A 294 -18.27 15.43 -7.99
N GLU A 295 -17.88 16.68 -7.86
CA GLU A 295 -16.91 17.09 -6.86
C GLU A 295 -17.65 17.53 -5.60
N ILE A 296 -17.31 16.87 -4.47
CA ILE A 296 -17.81 17.23 -3.14
C ILE A 296 -16.64 17.84 -2.38
N SER A 297 -16.78 19.06 -1.90
CA SER A 297 -15.78 19.74 -1.08
C SER A 297 -16.33 20.10 0.29
N ILE A 298 -15.47 19.96 1.31
CA ILE A 298 -15.73 20.39 2.67
C ILE A 298 -14.64 21.37 3.03
N GLU A 299 -15.02 22.62 3.22
CA GLU A 299 -14.12 23.72 3.52
C GLU A 299 -14.31 24.12 4.97
N ASP A 300 -13.23 24.22 5.73
CA ASP A 300 -13.24 24.68 7.11
C ASP A 300 -12.36 25.91 7.31
N SER A 301 -12.70 26.72 8.32
CA SER A 301 -11.91 27.88 8.74
C SER A 301 -10.93 27.54 9.88
N GLY A 302 -10.42 26.31 9.88
CA GLY A 302 -9.59 25.75 10.93
C GLY A 302 -8.13 26.18 10.87
N ILE A 303 -7.31 25.45 11.62
CA ILE A 303 -5.85 25.74 11.73
C ILE A 303 -5.08 25.48 10.45
N GLY A 304 -5.70 24.79 9.48
CA GLY A 304 -5.06 24.38 8.22
C GLY A 304 -3.95 23.36 8.41
N MET A 305 -3.27 23.05 7.32
CA MET A 305 -2.13 22.11 7.27
C MET A 305 -0.97 22.73 6.50
N ASN A 306 0.25 22.55 7.01
CA ASN A 306 1.44 22.95 6.26
C ASN A 306 1.70 21.98 5.08
N PRO A 307 2.54 22.37 4.09
CA PRO A 307 2.82 21.51 2.92
C PRO A 307 3.38 20.14 3.26
N GLU A 308 4.17 20.02 4.33
CA GLU A 308 4.76 18.77 4.79
C GLU A 308 3.68 17.82 5.35
N MET A 309 2.75 18.36 6.15
CA MET A 309 1.60 17.60 6.65
C MET A 309 0.71 17.11 5.51
N ILE A 310 0.45 17.95 4.49
CA ILE A 310 -0.36 17.55 3.33
C ILE A 310 0.30 16.40 2.58
N GLN A 311 1.62 16.44 2.33
CA GLN A 311 2.35 15.38 1.66
C GLN A 311 2.36 14.07 2.47
N SER A 312 2.22 14.15 3.78
CA SER A 312 2.25 13.00 4.69
C SER A 312 0.89 12.39 4.99
N LEU A 313 -0.22 13.07 4.69
CA LEU A 313 -1.59 12.65 5.04
C LEU A 313 -1.95 11.22 4.66
N PHE A 314 -1.51 10.78 3.47
CA PHE A 314 -1.81 9.45 2.93
C PHE A 314 -0.61 8.50 2.99
N ARG A 315 0.46 8.89 3.69
CA ARG A 315 1.64 8.05 3.87
C ARG A 315 1.61 7.40 5.24
N LEU A 316 1.68 6.06 5.25
CA LEU A 316 1.81 5.30 6.49
C LEU A 316 3.19 5.47 7.16
N ASP A 317 4.17 6.10 6.48
CA ASP A 317 5.56 6.30 6.91
C ASP A 317 5.88 7.73 7.39
N ALA A 318 4.91 8.62 7.35
CA ALA A 318 5.09 10.01 7.75
C ALA A 318 4.69 10.24 9.22
N ARG A 319 5.46 9.66 10.14
CA ARG A 319 5.44 10.02 11.56
C ARG A 319 6.86 10.18 12.09
#